data_8971c1ae69c9ba1f708698b184cd3a37
#
_entry.id   8971c1ae69c9ba1f708698b184cd3a37
#
_cell.length_a   1.000
_cell.length_b   1.000
_cell.length_c   1.000
_cell.angle_alpha   90.00
_cell.angle_beta   90.00
_cell.angle_gamma   90.00
#
_symmetry.space_group_name_H-M   'P 1'
#
loop_
_entity.id
_entity.type
_entity.pdbx_description
1 polymer ?
#
loop_
_entity_poly.entity_id
_entity_poly.type
_entity_poly.pdbx_seq_one_letter_code
_entity_poly.pdbx_strand_id
1 'polypeptide(L)'
;MIAAEKNEAPGNDSSPESDNALAHEFVQFALESGVLRFGEFKTKAGRLSPYFFNAGLFDDGAKLGRLAQFYARALLLEEARSGLQFDMVFGPAYKGIPLAAAVVVELARQGRNLPFAYNRKEAKDHGEGGTLVGAPMQGRVLIVDDVMSAGTAVRESIAIIKAAGATPHAVAIALDRQEKATENGQDVPYSAVQYVQNQLGLQVCAIARLKDLLHYLAVPATGSAAPAAGALNLQTHYQTVLAYRERYGVD
;
A
#
# COMPACT_ATOMS: atom_id res chain seq x y z
N MET A 1 -0.63 -38.59 -35.61
CA MET A 1 -0.11 -37.20 -35.56
C MET A 1 -1.17 -36.36 -34.91
N ILE A 2 -1.02 -36.10 -33.61
CA ILE A 2 -1.95 -35.29 -32.83
C ILE A 2 -1.21 -33.94 -32.59
N ALA A 3 -1.80 -32.89 -33.14
CA ALA A 3 -1.26 -31.52 -33.01
C ALA A 3 -1.40 -31.05 -31.54
N ALA A 4 -0.28 -30.61 -30.95
CA ALA A 4 -0.26 -29.99 -29.63
C ALA A 4 -0.75 -28.54 -29.78
N GLU A 5 -1.90 -28.23 -29.21
CA GLU A 5 -2.34 -26.86 -29.03
C GLU A 5 -1.42 -26.16 -28.02
N LYS A 6 -0.76 -25.13 -28.48
CA LYS A 6 -0.02 -24.19 -27.62
C LYS A 6 -1.04 -23.34 -26.87
N ASN A 7 -1.13 -23.57 -25.56
CA ASN A 7 -1.84 -22.71 -24.64
C ASN A 7 -1.01 -21.42 -24.45
N GLU A 8 -1.35 -20.36 -25.14
CA GLU A 8 -0.77 -19.03 -24.91
C GLU A 8 -1.26 -18.50 -23.57
N ALA A 9 -0.33 -18.19 -22.68
CA ALA A 9 -0.61 -17.49 -21.44
C ALA A 9 -1.21 -16.11 -21.77
N PRO A 10 -2.17 -15.59 -20.96
CA PRO A 10 -2.75 -14.28 -21.20
C PRO A 10 -1.66 -13.20 -21.13
N GLY A 11 -1.56 -12.41 -22.18
CA GLY A 11 -0.60 -11.32 -22.31
C GLY A 11 -0.74 -10.33 -21.16
N ASN A 12 0.39 -10.00 -20.54
CA ASN A 12 0.52 -9.03 -19.46
C ASN A 12 0.40 -7.62 -20.05
N ASP A 13 -0.81 -7.06 -20.07
CA ASP A 13 -1.07 -5.69 -20.53
C ASP A 13 -0.64 -4.69 -19.46
N SER A 14 0.60 -4.20 -19.56
CA SER A 14 1.21 -3.22 -18.66
C SER A 14 0.93 -1.76 -19.10
N SER A 15 -0.24 -1.48 -19.66
CA SER A 15 -0.62 -0.13 -20.08
C SER A 15 -0.95 0.79 -18.89
N PRO A 16 -0.78 2.13 -19.03
CA PRO A 16 -1.22 3.11 -18.01
C PRO A 16 -2.72 2.99 -17.66
N GLU A 17 -3.53 2.42 -18.53
CA GLU A 17 -4.94 2.12 -18.30
C GLU A 17 -5.13 1.03 -17.23
N SER A 18 -4.21 0.06 -17.13
CA SER A 18 -4.28 -0.99 -16.10
C SER A 18 -3.99 -0.48 -14.69
N ASP A 19 -3.08 0.48 -14.53
CA ASP A 19 -2.78 1.12 -13.23
C ASP A 19 -3.97 1.95 -12.74
N ASN A 20 -4.59 2.72 -13.63
CA ASN A 20 -5.78 3.51 -13.30
C ASN A 20 -6.97 2.62 -12.93
N ALA A 21 -7.16 1.49 -13.62
CA ALA A 21 -8.20 0.54 -13.31
C ALA A 21 -7.99 -0.11 -11.93
N LEU A 22 -6.76 -0.54 -11.62
CA LEU A 22 -6.42 -1.13 -10.32
C LEU A 22 -6.67 -0.14 -9.17
N ALA A 23 -6.19 1.09 -9.30
CA ALA A 23 -6.39 2.13 -8.30
C ALA A 23 -7.87 2.47 -8.10
N HIS A 24 -8.64 2.54 -9.19
CA HIS A 24 -10.08 2.78 -9.15
C HIS A 24 -10.84 1.66 -8.42
N GLU A 25 -10.56 0.37 -8.78
CA GLU A 25 -11.13 -0.79 -8.09
C GLU A 25 -10.78 -0.79 -6.60
N PHE A 26 -9.55 -0.43 -6.25
CA PHE A 26 -9.11 -0.37 -4.85
C PHE A 26 -9.81 0.73 -4.07
N VAL A 27 -9.96 1.94 -4.63
CA VAL A 27 -10.69 3.04 -3.99
C VAL A 27 -12.14 2.64 -3.75
N GLN A 28 -12.81 2.04 -4.73
CA GLN A 28 -14.17 1.52 -4.58
C GLN A 28 -14.25 0.50 -3.45
N PHE A 29 -13.37 -0.50 -3.43
CA PHE A 29 -13.31 -1.52 -2.38
C PHE A 29 -13.08 -0.92 -0.99
N ALA A 30 -12.20 0.07 -0.87
CA ALA A 30 -11.92 0.74 0.40
C ALA A 30 -13.13 1.53 0.92
N LEU A 31 -13.93 2.14 0.03
CA LEU A 31 -15.19 2.81 0.35
C LEU A 31 -16.26 1.79 0.79
N GLU A 32 -16.48 0.73 0.02
CA GLU A 32 -17.47 -0.32 0.32
C GLU A 32 -17.16 -1.03 1.63
N SER A 33 -15.88 -1.22 1.95
CA SER A 33 -15.41 -1.83 3.20
C SER A 33 -15.45 -0.86 4.40
N GLY A 34 -15.80 0.41 4.20
CA GLY A 34 -15.77 1.45 5.22
C GLY A 34 -14.37 1.83 5.73
N VAL A 35 -13.33 1.37 5.04
CA VAL A 35 -11.92 1.68 5.33
C VAL A 35 -11.58 3.12 4.94
N LEU A 36 -12.07 3.56 3.78
CA LEU A 36 -12.00 4.94 3.32
C LEU A 36 -13.34 5.62 3.59
N ARG A 37 -13.34 6.72 4.33
CA ARG A 37 -14.54 7.47 4.69
C ARG A 37 -14.31 8.95 4.51
N PHE A 38 -15.37 9.68 4.14
CA PHE A 38 -15.39 11.15 4.06
C PHE A 38 -15.99 11.75 5.33
N GLY A 39 -15.51 12.93 5.73
CA GLY A 39 -15.91 13.65 6.93
C GLY A 39 -14.80 14.55 7.43
N GLU A 40 -14.89 15.06 8.63
CA GLU A 40 -13.82 15.84 9.26
C GLU A 40 -13.03 14.98 10.24
N PHE A 41 -11.75 14.76 9.93
CA PHE A 41 -10.87 13.92 10.73
C PHE A 41 -9.59 14.65 11.10
N LYS A 42 -9.31 14.73 12.39
CA LYS A 42 -8.04 15.31 12.86
C LYS A 42 -6.90 14.32 12.65
N THR A 43 -5.91 14.70 11.84
CA THR A 43 -4.70 13.91 11.58
C THR A 43 -3.72 14.02 12.75
N LYS A 44 -2.70 13.13 12.79
CA LYS A 44 -1.58 13.22 13.77
C LYS A 44 -0.81 14.54 13.64
N ALA A 45 -0.77 15.14 12.44
CA ALA A 45 -0.17 16.45 12.19
C ALA A 45 -1.06 17.63 12.63
N GLY A 46 -2.24 17.36 13.24
CA GLY A 46 -3.17 18.40 13.70
C GLY A 46 -4.06 19.00 12.62
N ARG A 47 -3.94 18.56 11.35
CA ARG A 47 -4.75 19.03 10.22
C ARG A 47 -6.14 18.41 10.26
N LEU A 48 -7.16 19.14 9.79
CA LEU A 48 -8.50 18.58 9.52
C LEU A 48 -8.51 18.00 8.11
N SER A 49 -8.54 16.68 8.01
CA SER A 49 -8.60 15.97 6.73
C SER A 49 -10.06 15.68 6.36
N PRO A 50 -10.48 15.89 5.09
CA PRO A 50 -11.82 15.60 4.62
C PRO A 50 -12.07 14.11 4.39
N TYR A 51 -11.06 13.27 4.57
CA TYR A 51 -11.17 11.82 4.46
C TYR A 51 -10.27 11.12 5.48
N PHE A 52 -10.62 9.88 5.79
CA PHE A 52 -9.86 9.02 6.68
C PHE A 52 -9.74 7.62 6.09
N PHE A 53 -8.51 7.11 6.06
CA PHE A 53 -8.21 5.75 5.65
C PHE A 53 -7.77 4.94 6.88
N ASN A 54 -8.55 3.94 7.25
CA ASN A 54 -8.27 3.06 8.39
C ASN A 54 -8.16 1.60 7.95
N ALA A 55 -6.96 1.18 7.60
CA ALA A 55 -6.69 -0.19 7.18
C ALA A 55 -6.99 -1.25 8.27
N GLY A 56 -7.14 -0.85 9.54
CA GLY A 56 -7.57 -1.75 10.61
C GLY A 56 -8.99 -2.27 10.44
N LEU A 57 -9.78 -1.72 9.51
CA LEU A 57 -11.13 -2.19 9.16
C LEU A 57 -11.13 -3.24 8.02
N PHE A 58 -9.98 -3.63 7.51
CA PHE A 58 -9.83 -4.89 6.79
C PHE A 58 -9.71 -6.04 7.80
N ASP A 59 -10.77 -6.26 8.56
CA ASP A 59 -10.81 -7.01 9.82
C ASP A 59 -11.40 -8.43 9.71
N ASP A 60 -11.70 -8.86 8.49
CA ASP A 60 -12.13 -10.22 8.19
C ASP A 60 -11.31 -10.85 7.05
N GLY A 61 -11.44 -12.17 6.89
CA GLY A 61 -10.68 -12.93 5.90
C GLY A 61 -10.98 -12.52 4.45
N ALA A 62 -12.22 -12.13 4.13
CA ALA A 62 -12.60 -11.72 2.78
C ALA A 62 -11.94 -10.36 2.43
N LYS A 63 -12.04 -9.39 3.34
CA LYS A 63 -11.41 -8.07 3.16
C LYS A 63 -9.88 -8.16 3.11
N LEU A 64 -9.26 -8.89 4.06
CA LEU A 64 -7.81 -9.06 4.08
C LEU A 64 -7.31 -9.81 2.83
N GLY A 65 -8.02 -10.86 2.41
CA GLY A 65 -7.70 -11.59 1.18
C GLY A 65 -7.81 -10.70 -0.07
N ARG A 66 -8.88 -9.88 -0.17
CA ARG A 66 -9.03 -8.95 -1.29
C ARG A 66 -7.96 -7.85 -1.28
N LEU A 67 -7.60 -7.33 -0.10
CA LEU A 67 -6.48 -6.40 0.05
C LEU A 67 -5.17 -7.01 -0.43
N ALA A 68 -4.89 -8.27 -0.06
CA ALA A 68 -3.68 -8.98 -0.51
C ALA A 68 -3.63 -9.13 -2.04
N GLN A 69 -4.79 -9.38 -2.70
CA GLN A 69 -4.88 -9.41 -4.17
C GLN A 69 -4.50 -8.07 -4.79
N PHE A 70 -4.94 -6.95 -4.22
CA PHE A 70 -4.54 -5.62 -4.68
C PHE A 70 -3.04 -5.38 -4.55
N TYR A 71 -2.44 -5.74 -3.41
CA TYR A 71 -0.98 -5.65 -3.23
C TYR A 71 -0.24 -6.51 -4.25
N ALA A 72 -0.63 -7.77 -4.43
CA ALA A 72 0.03 -8.67 -5.36
C ALA A 72 -0.06 -8.14 -6.80
N ARG A 73 -1.24 -7.68 -7.25
CA ARG A 73 -1.42 -7.06 -8.58
C ARG A 73 -0.56 -5.81 -8.73
N ALA A 74 -0.56 -4.90 -7.76
CA ALA A 74 0.25 -3.69 -7.81
C ALA A 74 1.74 -3.99 -7.90
N LEU A 75 2.24 -4.95 -7.10
CA LEU A 75 3.64 -5.35 -7.11
C LEU A 75 4.06 -5.99 -8.44
N LEU A 76 3.25 -6.89 -9.00
CA LEU A 76 3.54 -7.53 -10.29
C LEU A 76 3.49 -6.53 -11.45
N LEU A 77 2.57 -5.56 -11.43
CA LEU A 77 2.54 -4.46 -12.38
C LEU A 77 3.79 -3.57 -12.25
N GLU A 78 4.21 -3.27 -11.02
CA GLU A 78 5.41 -2.46 -10.79
C GLU A 78 6.70 -3.21 -11.18
N GLU A 79 6.80 -4.54 -10.93
CA GLU A 79 7.89 -5.39 -11.43
C GLU A 79 7.98 -5.31 -12.97
N ALA A 80 6.85 -5.40 -13.67
CA ALA A 80 6.81 -5.34 -15.13
C ALA A 80 7.14 -3.95 -15.69
N ARG A 81 6.72 -2.88 -14.99
CA ARG A 81 6.85 -1.50 -15.46
C ARG A 81 8.22 -0.87 -15.17
N SER A 82 8.68 -0.98 -13.93
CA SER A 82 9.89 -0.30 -13.45
C SER A 82 11.08 -1.22 -13.24
N GLY A 83 10.88 -2.53 -13.39
CA GLY A 83 11.90 -3.53 -13.06
C GLY A 83 12.11 -3.68 -11.55
N LEU A 84 11.13 -3.31 -10.71
CA LEU A 84 11.16 -3.55 -9.28
C LEU A 84 11.48 -5.02 -9.03
N GLN A 85 12.48 -5.29 -8.19
CA GLN A 85 12.88 -6.65 -7.85
C GLN A 85 13.05 -6.78 -6.34
N PHE A 86 12.51 -7.84 -5.77
CA PHE A 86 12.70 -8.17 -4.36
C PHE A 86 12.74 -9.68 -4.17
N ASP A 87 13.46 -10.12 -3.15
CA ASP A 87 13.77 -11.52 -2.90
C ASP A 87 13.01 -12.06 -1.68
N MET A 88 12.50 -11.18 -0.81
CA MET A 88 11.67 -11.54 0.32
C MET A 88 10.79 -10.36 0.77
N VAL A 89 9.79 -10.67 1.62
CA VAL A 89 8.83 -9.71 2.17
C VAL A 89 9.03 -9.55 3.67
N PHE A 90 8.97 -8.31 4.17
CA PHE A 90 9.05 -7.97 5.58
C PHE A 90 7.81 -7.21 6.04
N GLY A 91 7.16 -7.70 7.11
CA GLY A 91 6.02 -7.05 7.76
C GLY A 91 6.39 -6.43 9.10
N PRO A 92 6.47 -5.09 9.24
CA PRO A 92 6.74 -4.45 10.51
C PRO A 92 5.59 -4.64 11.50
N ALA A 93 5.94 -4.89 12.77
CA ALA A 93 4.94 -5.04 13.83
C ALA A 93 4.19 -3.72 14.08
N TYR A 94 2.85 -3.74 14.23
CA TYR A 94 2.04 -4.96 14.28
C TYR A 94 1.20 -5.18 13.03
N LYS A 95 0.73 -4.14 12.35
CA LYS A 95 -0.18 -4.22 11.19
C LYS A 95 0.46 -4.89 9.97
N GLY A 96 1.76 -4.68 9.78
CA GLY A 96 2.50 -5.31 8.69
C GLY A 96 2.58 -6.83 8.80
N ILE A 97 2.43 -7.42 10.00
CA ILE A 97 2.52 -8.88 10.18
C ILE A 97 1.43 -9.62 9.39
N PRO A 98 0.12 -9.42 9.69
CA PRO A 98 -0.93 -10.09 8.93
C PRO A 98 -0.95 -9.70 7.47
N LEU A 99 -0.59 -8.44 7.17
CA LEU A 99 -0.57 -7.94 5.81
C LEU A 99 0.51 -8.63 4.96
N ALA A 100 1.75 -8.70 5.44
CA ALA A 100 2.84 -9.39 4.74
C ALA A 100 2.53 -10.88 4.55
N ALA A 101 1.98 -11.55 5.56
CA ALA A 101 1.56 -12.95 5.46
C ALA A 101 0.51 -13.16 4.36
N ALA A 102 -0.53 -12.30 4.32
CA ALA A 102 -1.56 -12.38 3.29
C ALA A 102 -1.01 -12.09 1.88
N VAL A 103 -0.13 -11.09 1.75
CA VAL A 103 0.50 -10.72 0.48
C VAL A 103 1.36 -11.84 -0.08
N VAL A 104 2.21 -12.50 0.74
CA VAL A 104 3.05 -13.60 0.23
C VAL A 104 2.23 -14.83 -0.15
N VAL A 105 1.13 -15.11 0.55
CA VAL A 105 0.20 -16.18 0.17
C VAL A 105 -0.42 -15.90 -1.20
N GLU A 106 -0.84 -14.65 -1.44
CA GLU A 106 -1.44 -14.29 -2.73
C GLU A 106 -0.41 -14.25 -3.86
N LEU A 107 0.81 -13.74 -3.61
CA LEU A 107 1.90 -13.80 -4.59
C LEU A 107 2.24 -15.25 -4.95
N ALA A 108 2.29 -16.16 -3.97
CA ALA A 108 2.53 -17.58 -4.21
C ALA A 108 1.41 -18.22 -5.07
N ARG A 109 0.14 -17.84 -4.87
CA ARG A 109 -0.99 -18.28 -5.71
C ARG A 109 -0.86 -17.81 -7.16
N GLN A 110 -0.19 -16.68 -7.38
CA GLN A 110 0.11 -16.13 -8.69
C GLN A 110 1.47 -16.61 -9.26
N GLY A 111 2.07 -17.64 -8.65
CA GLY A 111 3.32 -18.26 -9.11
C GLY A 111 4.60 -17.59 -8.58
N ARG A 112 4.48 -16.54 -7.75
CA ARG A 112 5.60 -15.81 -7.17
C ARG A 112 5.78 -16.21 -5.70
N ASN A 113 6.38 -17.37 -5.45
CA ASN A 113 6.64 -17.84 -4.08
C ASN A 113 7.87 -17.13 -3.47
N LEU A 114 7.69 -16.48 -2.33
CA LEU A 114 8.70 -15.68 -1.65
C LEU A 114 8.77 -16.01 -0.16
N PRO A 115 9.97 -16.03 0.44
CA PRO A 115 10.13 -16.05 1.89
C PRO A 115 9.61 -14.76 2.51
N PHE A 116 9.14 -14.82 3.75
CA PHE A 116 8.78 -13.63 4.51
C PHE A 116 9.24 -13.71 5.96
N ALA A 117 9.39 -12.54 6.56
CA ALA A 117 9.69 -12.37 7.97
C ALA A 117 8.96 -11.14 8.54
N TYR A 118 8.88 -11.08 9.86
CA TYR A 118 8.37 -9.93 10.59
C TYR A 118 9.15 -9.74 11.88
N ASN A 119 9.05 -8.55 12.49
CA ASN A 119 9.64 -8.32 13.80
C ASN A 119 8.62 -8.40 14.93
N ARG A 120 9.12 -8.71 16.11
CA ARG A 120 8.45 -8.46 17.40
C ARG A 120 8.96 -7.15 17.97
N LYS A 121 8.15 -6.44 18.73
CA LYS A 121 8.63 -5.25 19.48
C LYS A 121 9.48 -5.63 20.70
N GLU A 122 9.23 -6.81 21.25
CA GLU A 122 9.94 -7.34 22.41
C GLU A 122 10.72 -8.60 22.03
N ALA A 123 12.00 -8.65 22.40
CA ALA A 123 12.83 -9.84 22.22
C ALA A 123 12.32 -10.97 23.12
N LYS A 124 12.37 -12.22 22.64
CA LYS A 124 12.15 -13.40 23.47
C LYS A 124 13.49 -14.02 23.85
N ASP A 125 13.58 -14.41 25.12
CA ASP A 125 14.79 -15.04 25.68
C ASP A 125 14.82 -16.56 25.46
N HIS A 126 13.72 -17.16 24.97
CA HIS A 126 13.55 -18.61 24.82
C HIS A 126 13.01 -19.00 23.44
N GLY A 127 13.37 -20.18 22.95
CA GLY A 127 12.98 -20.74 21.67
C GLY A 127 13.73 -20.10 20.49
N GLU A 128 13.01 -19.70 19.45
CA GLU A 128 13.56 -18.84 18.36
C GLU A 128 13.83 -17.44 18.92
N GLY A 129 14.89 -17.26 19.68
CA GLY A 129 15.26 -15.99 20.32
C GLY A 129 15.33 -14.80 19.36
N GLY A 130 15.42 -13.56 19.94
CA GLY A 130 15.56 -12.34 19.16
C GLY A 130 14.25 -11.67 18.77
N THR A 131 14.35 -10.68 17.90
CA THR A 131 13.22 -9.82 17.48
C THR A 131 12.65 -10.20 16.11
N LEU A 132 13.33 -11.02 15.31
CA LEU A 132 12.91 -11.47 13.99
C LEU A 132 12.24 -12.84 14.05
N VAL A 133 11.20 -13.05 13.24
CA VAL A 133 10.46 -14.30 13.09
C VAL A 133 10.21 -14.55 11.61
N GLY A 134 10.29 -15.81 11.19
CA GLY A 134 10.08 -16.25 9.82
C GLY A 134 11.39 -16.65 9.13
N ALA A 135 11.49 -16.41 7.83
CA ALA A 135 12.66 -16.78 7.06
C ALA A 135 13.88 -15.93 7.46
N PRO A 136 15.11 -16.50 7.38
CA PRO A 136 16.33 -15.72 7.53
C PRO A 136 16.36 -14.54 6.55
N MET A 137 16.69 -13.35 7.06
CA MET A 137 16.77 -12.14 6.25
C MET A 137 17.93 -12.24 5.27
N GLN A 138 17.62 -12.07 3.97
CA GLN A 138 18.65 -12.08 2.92
C GLN A 138 18.13 -11.37 1.65
N GLY A 139 19.07 -10.93 0.80
CA GLY A 139 18.77 -10.32 -0.49
C GLY A 139 18.07 -8.96 -0.35
N ARG A 140 17.28 -8.61 -1.35
CA ARG A 140 16.50 -7.37 -1.44
C ARG A 140 15.14 -7.55 -0.75
N VAL A 141 14.88 -6.73 0.24
CA VAL A 141 13.69 -6.86 1.09
C VAL A 141 12.65 -5.81 0.71
N LEU A 142 11.44 -6.28 0.42
CA LEU A 142 10.24 -5.46 0.31
C LEU A 142 9.59 -5.31 1.69
N ILE A 143 9.43 -4.08 2.14
CA ILE A 143 8.66 -3.74 3.35
C ILE A 143 7.19 -3.57 2.95
N VAL A 144 6.26 -4.20 3.67
CA VAL A 144 4.81 -4.06 3.41
C VAL A 144 4.15 -3.40 4.60
N ASP A 145 3.53 -2.23 4.37
CA ASP A 145 2.79 -1.47 5.39
C ASP A 145 1.47 -0.92 4.80
N ASP A 146 0.56 -0.40 5.64
CA ASP A 146 -0.74 0.11 5.19
C ASP A 146 -0.63 1.53 4.59
N VAL A 147 -0.05 2.46 5.31
CA VAL A 147 0.17 3.86 4.90
C VAL A 147 1.44 4.40 5.52
N MET A 148 2.06 5.37 4.88
CA MET A 148 3.17 6.12 5.45
C MET A 148 2.72 7.51 5.89
N SER A 149 3.05 7.90 7.13
CA SER A 149 2.76 9.25 7.64
C SER A 149 4.01 10.09 7.84
N ALA A 150 5.02 9.59 8.56
CA ALA A 150 6.28 10.29 8.85
C ALA A 150 7.53 9.45 8.53
N GLY A 151 7.36 8.29 7.89
CA GLY A 151 8.47 7.39 7.55
C GLY A 151 9.18 6.73 8.74
N THR A 152 8.70 6.91 9.97
CA THR A 152 9.36 6.33 11.18
C THR A 152 9.37 4.82 11.13
N ALA A 153 8.24 4.16 10.84
CA ALA A 153 8.16 2.71 10.75
C ALA A 153 9.08 2.15 9.64
N VAL A 154 9.22 2.88 8.53
CA VAL A 154 10.13 2.50 7.44
C VAL A 154 11.58 2.61 7.89
N ARG A 155 11.98 3.68 8.61
CA ARG A 155 13.34 3.83 9.15
C ARG A 155 13.69 2.72 10.15
N GLU A 156 12.76 2.38 11.05
CA GLU A 156 12.92 1.26 11.98
C GLU A 156 13.09 -0.06 11.23
N SER A 157 12.26 -0.31 10.21
CA SER A 157 12.36 -1.50 9.36
C SER A 157 13.70 -1.58 8.64
N ILE A 158 14.18 -0.46 8.08
CA ILE A 158 15.51 -0.36 7.44
C ILE A 158 16.61 -0.75 8.41
N ALA A 159 16.57 -0.24 9.63
CA ALA A 159 17.58 -0.55 10.66
C ALA A 159 17.58 -2.05 11.01
N ILE A 160 16.40 -2.66 11.18
CA ILE A 160 16.23 -4.08 11.45
C ILE A 160 16.78 -4.93 10.31
N ILE A 161 16.40 -4.62 9.06
CA ILE A 161 16.80 -5.36 7.86
C ILE A 161 18.33 -5.30 7.68
N LYS A 162 18.92 -4.10 7.81
CA LYS A 162 20.38 -3.91 7.71
C LYS A 162 21.14 -4.63 8.82
N ALA A 163 20.64 -4.58 10.05
CA ALA A 163 21.25 -5.30 11.18
C ALA A 163 21.24 -6.81 10.98
N ALA A 164 20.28 -7.35 10.24
CA ALA A 164 20.20 -8.75 9.86
C ALA A 164 21.03 -9.11 8.62
N GLY A 165 21.76 -8.16 8.01
CA GLY A 165 22.64 -8.38 6.86
C GLY A 165 21.93 -8.37 5.49
N ALA A 166 20.65 -8.00 5.44
CA ALA A 166 19.89 -7.89 4.19
C ALA A 166 19.82 -6.44 3.69
N THR A 167 19.32 -6.24 2.47
CA THR A 167 19.22 -4.94 1.81
C THR A 167 17.78 -4.47 1.76
N PRO A 168 17.37 -3.42 2.50
CA PRO A 168 16.08 -2.80 2.28
C PRO A 168 16.03 -2.20 0.89
N HIS A 169 15.01 -2.54 0.10
CA HIS A 169 14.98 -2.20 -1.33
C HIS A 169 13.74 -1.43 -1.74
N ALA A 170 12.58 -1.82 -1.25
CA ALA A 170 11.31 -1.19 -1.60
C ALA A 170 10.32 -1.20 -0.44
N VAL A 171 9.28 -0.36 -0.58
CA VAL A 171 8.13 -0.31 0.32
C VAL A 171 6.86 -0.42 -0.51
N ALA A 172 5.93 -1.29 -0.10
CA ALA A 172 4.58 -1.36 -0.64
C ALA A 172 3.58 -0.80 0.37
N ILE A 173 2.67 0.06 -0.10
CA ILE A 173 1.61 0.66 0.73
C ILE A 173 0.26 0.63 0.01
N ALA A 174 -0.83 0.65 0.78
CA ALA A 174 -2.18 0.68 0.22
C ALA A 174 -2.52 2.05 -0.36
N LEU A 175 -2.21 3.12 0.36
CA LEU A 175 -2.56 4.49 -0.05
C LEU A 175 -1.40 5.46 0.20
N ASP A 176 -0.93 6.11 -0.87
CA ASP A 176 -0.10 7.30 -0.77
C ASP A 176 -1.00 8.53 -0.70
N ARG A 177 -1.01 9.20 0.45
CA ARG A 177 -1.82 10.40 0.67
C ARG A 177 -1.31 11.63 -0.04
N GLN A 178 -0.09 11.59 -0.59
CA GLN A 178 0.56 12.71 -1.28
C GLN A 178 0.49 14.03 -0.49
N GLU A 179 0.62 13.94 0.84
CA GLU A 179 0.57 15.09 1.76
C GLU A 179 1.97 15.47 2.23
N LYS A 180 2.19 16.75 2.45
CA LYS A 180 3.39 17.25 3.12
C LYS A 180 3.63 16.51 4.42
N ALA A 181 4.83 16.00 4.62
CA ALA A 181 5.22 15.41 5.89
C ALA A 181 5.35 16.51 6.95
N THR A 182 5.39 16.11 8.22
CA THR A 182 5.54 17.04 9.34
C THR A 182 6.78 16.66 10.14
N GLU A 183 7.69 17.60 10.33
CA GLU A 183 8.87 17.45 11.15
C GLU A 183 8.86 18.51 12.25
N ASN A 184 9.05 18.10 13.50
CA ASN A 184 9.01 18.99 14.67
C ASN A 184 7.75 19.88 14.74
N GLY A 185 6.60 19.32 14.26
CA GLY A 185 5.33 20.04 14.26
C GLY A 185 5.14 21.02 13.11
N GLN A 186 6.08 21.11 12.16
CA GLN A 186 6.01 21.99 10.99
C GLN A 186 5.92 21.17 9.70
N ASP A 187 5.19 21.71 8.71
CA ASP A 187 5.09 21.12 7.39
C ASP A 187 6.41 21.28 6.63
N VAL A 188 6.86 20.18 6.02
CA VAL A 188 8.02 20.17 5.12
C VAL A 188 7.55 20.04 3.65
N PRO A 189 8.36 20.48 2.67
CA PRO A 189 7.94 20.56 1.26
C PRO A 189 7.94 19.21 0.52
N TYR A 190 7.91 18.09 1.23
CA TYR A 190 7.90 16.75 0.67
C TYR A 190 6.96 15.82 1.45
N SER A 191 6.48 14.76 0.80
CA SER A 191 5.71 13.71 1.46
C SER A 191 6.60 12.66 2.10
N ALA A 192 5.99 11.79 2.93
CA ALA A 192 6.68 10.62 3.48
C ALA A 192 7.19 9.69 2.36
N VAL A 193 6.43 9.54 1.26
CA VAL A 193 6.84 8.75 0.09
C VAL A 193 8.04 9.38 -0.59
N GLN A 194 8.02 10.68 -0.87
CA GLN A 194 9.15 11.42 -1.45
C GLN A 194 10.40 11.35 -0.56
N TYR A 195 10.23 11.44 0.76
CA TYR A 195 11.34 11.24 1.69
C TYR A 195 11.96 9.84 1.58
N VAL A 196 11.14 8.80 1.56
CA VAL A 196 11.60 7.42 1.42
C VAL A 196 12.32 7.19 0.10
N GLN A 197 11.81 7.75 -0.99
CA GLN A 197 12.43 7.64 -2.32
C GLN A 197 13.73 8.43 -2.42
N ASN A 198 13.71 9.71 -2.06
CA ASN A 198 14.81 10.64 -2.33
C ASN A 198 15.92 10.59 -1.27
N GLN A 199 15.57 10.35 0.01
CA GLN A 199 16.52 10.38 1.12
C GLN A 199 16.95 8.99 1.56
N LEU A 200 16.06 7.99 1.48
CA LEU A 200 16.36 6.62 1.88
C LEU A 200 16.69 5.70 0.70
N GLY A 201 16.46 6.15 -0.54
CA GLY A 201 16.81 5.43 -1.77
C GLY A 201 15.97 4.17 -2.01
N LEU A 202 14.77 4.07 -1.43
CA LEU A 202 13.89 2.91 -1.64
C LEU A 202 12.83 3.22 -2.70
N GLN A 203 12.51 2.24 -3.53
CA GLN A 203 11.33 2.32 -4.39
C GLN A 203 10.05 2.23 -3.56
N VAL A 204 8.99 2.93 -3.99
CA VAL A 204 7.68 2.87 -3.31
C VAL A 204 6.60 2.49 -4.31
N CYS A 205 5.96 1.34 -4.05
CA CYS A 205 4.78 0.86 -4.76
C CYS A 205 3.54 1.19 -3.92
N ALA A 206 2.65 2.04 -4.42
CA ALA A 206 1.37 2.33 -3.80
C ALA A 206 0.23 1.79 -4.68
N ILE A 207 -0.76 1.10 -4.08
CA ILE A 207 -1.92 0.59 -4.81
C ILE A 207 -2.74 1.77 -5.37
N ALA A 208 -2.95 2.79 -4.55
CA ALA A 208 -3.60 4.03 -4.97
C ALA A 208 -2.91 5.25 -4.33
N ARG A 209 -3.13 6.41 -4.95
CA ARG A 209 -2.63 7.71 -4.50
C ARG A 209 -3.80 8.67 -4.32
N LEU A 210 -3.61 9.79 -3.64
CA LEU A 210 -4.63 10.83 -3.49
C LEU A 210 -5.16 11.32 -4.85
N LYS A 211 -4.31 11.42 -5.86
CA LYS A 211 -4.74 11.75 -7.22
C LYS A 211 -5.76 10.76 -7.80
N ASP A 212 -5.61 9.47 -7.48
CA ASP A 212 -6.50 8.41 -7.96
C ASP A 212 -7.86 8.48 -7.23
N LEU A 213 -7.86 8.83 -5.94
CA LEU A 213 -9.07 9.15 -5.20
C LEU A 213 -9.81 10.35 -5.81
N LEU A 214 -9.10 11.42 -6.15
CA LEU A 214 -9.68 12.58 -6.83
C LEU A 214 -10.25 12.19 -8.20
N HIS A 215 -9.53 11.38 -8.96
CA HIS A 215 -10.02 10.86 -10.24
C HIS A 215 -11.32 10.05 -10.07
N TYR A 216 -11.36 9.15 -9.08
CA TYR A 216 -12.56 8.37 -8.74
C TYR A 216 -13.76 9.27 -8.42
N LEU A 217 -13.55 10.34 -7.63
CA LEU A 217 -14.59 11.28 -7.23
C LEU A 217 -15.06 12.19 -8.39
N ALA A 218 -14.20 12.44 -9.38
CA ALA A 218 -14.50 13.29 -10.53
C ALA A 218 -15.34 12.57 -11.61
N VAL A 219 -15.30 11.25 -11.67
CA VAL A 219 -16.05 10.47 -12.67
C VAL A 219 -17.52 10.44 -12.24
N PRO A 220 -18.48 10.94 -13.08
CA PRO A 220 -19.90 10.77 -12.80
C PRO A 220 -20.21 9.28 -12.69
N ALA A 221 -21.05 8.89 -11.74
CA ALA A 221 -21.53 7.52 -11.61
C ALA A 221 -22.33 7.10 -12.87
N THR A 222 -21.63 6.67 -13.92
CA THR A 222 -22.20 6.11 -15.13
C THR A 222 -22.30 4.60 -14.98
N GLY A 223 -23.40 4.15 -14.36
CA GLY A 223 -23.67 2.73 -14.23
C GLY A 223 -24.66 2.42 -13.12
N SER A 224 -25.52 1.48 -13.36
CA SER A 224 -26.71 1.05 -12.59
C SER A 224 -26.41 0.41 -11.21
N ALA A 225 -25.32 0.73 -10.57
CA ALA A 225 -25.02 0.40 -9.18
C ALA A 225 -24.85 1.69 -8.39
N ALA A 226 -25.97 2.42 -8.20
CA ALA A 226 -26.01 3.42 -7.14
C ALA A 226 -25.71 2.73 -5.81
N PRO A 227 -24.76 3.24 -4.97
CA PRO A 227 -24.56 2.68 -3.64
C PRO A 227 -25.88 2.73 -2.87
N ALA A 228 -26.35 1.56 -2.45
CA ALA A 228 -27.49 1.46 -1.56
C ALA A 228 -27.16 2.18 -0.26
N ALA A 229 -28.10 3.02 0.20
CA ALA A 229 -28.08 3.79 1.44
C ALA A 229 -27.12 4.99 1.50
N GLY A 230 -27.66 6.15 1.15
CA GLY A 230 -27.05 7.47 1.31
C GLY A 230 -26.17 7.82 0.11
N ALA A 231 -26.77 8.48 -0.88
CA ALA A 231 -26.01 9.03 -2.01
C ALA A 231 -24.87 9.90 -1.47
N LEU A 232 -23.67 9.31 -1.41
CA LEU A 232 -22.44 10.07 -1.23
C LEU A 232 -22.47 11.19 -2.26
N ASN A 233 -22.52 12.43 -1.82
CA ASN A 233 -22.43 13.55 -2.74
C ASN A 233 -20.97 13.64 -3.21
N LEU A 234 -20.63 12.76 -4.17
CA LEU A 234 -19.26 12.60 -4.69
C LEU A 234 -18.66 13.94 -5.10
N GLN A 235 -19.49 14.82 -5.67
CA GLN A 235 -19.05 16.16 -6.06
C GLN A 235 -18.66 17.04 -4.87
N THR A 236 -19.39 16.99 -3.76
CA THR A 236 -19.02 17.72 -2.53
C THR A 236 -17.73 17.17 -1.95
N HIS A 237 -17.57 15.85 -1.91
CA HIS A 237 -16.35 15.23 -1.45
C HIS A 237 -15.16 15.54 -2.36
N TYR A 238 -15.35 15.57 -3.67
CA TYR A 238 -14.33 15.99 -4.62
C TYR A 238 -13.80 17.39 -4.30
N GLN A 239 -14.69 18.38 -4.14
CA GLN A 239 -14.30 19.77 -3.85
C GLN A 239 -13.54 19.89 -2.52
N THR A 240 -13.97 19.19 -1.47
CA THR A 240 -13.31 19.24 -0.17
C THR A 240 -11.94 18.55 -0.18
N VAL A 241 -11.82 17.42 -0.87
CA VAL A 241 -10.53 16.72 -1.03
C VAL A 241 -9.58 17.50 -1.92
N LEU A 242 -10.08 18.13 -2.99
CA LEU A 242 -9.28 18.99 -3.87
C LEU A 242 -8.71 20.20 -3.10
N ALA A 243 -9.55 20.94 -2.36
CA ALA A 243 -9.10 22.06 -1.54
C ALA A 243 -8.06 21.64 -0.47
N TYR A 244 -8.23 20.46 0.11
CA TYR A 244 -7.26 19.90 1.04
C TYR A 244 -5.93 19.60 0.36
N ARG A 245 -5.94 18.98 -0.84
CA ARG A 245 -4.74 18.73 -1.64
C ARG A 245 -4.03 20.00 -2.04
N GLU A 246 -4.75 21.04 -2.48
CA GLU A 246 -4.14 22.36 -2.82
C GLU A 246 -3.39 22.97 -1.65
N ARG A 247 -3.86 22.77 -0.43
CA ARG A 247 -3.23 23.34 0.77
C ARG A 247 -2.07 22.48 1.30
N TYR A 248 -2.25 21.16 1.34
CA TYR A 248 -1.35 20.26 2.04
C TYR A 248 -0.67 19.24 1.12
N GLY A 249 -1.04 19.19 -0.14
CA GLY A 249 -0.50 18.22 -1.09
C GLY A 249 0.94 18.55 -1.51
N VAL A 250 1.58 17.51 -2.04
CA VAL A 250 2.82 17.58 -2.81
C VAL A 250 2.60 16.91 -4.17
N ASP A 251 3.32 17.35 -5.18
CA ASP A 251 3.26 16.79 -6.56
C ASP A 251 4.18 15.57 -6.70
#